data_4d10f464a29e3c45201609297af88a5d
#
_entry.id   4d10f464a29e3c45201609297af88a5d
#
_cell.length_a   1.000
_cell.length_b   1.000
_cell.length_c   1.000
_cell.angle_alpha   90.00
_cell.angle_beta   90.00
_cell.angle_gamma   90.00
#
_symmetry.space_group_name_H-M   'P 1'
#
loop_
_entity.id
_entity.type
_entity.pdbx_description
1 polymer ?
#
loop_
_entity_poly.entity_id
_entity_poly.type
_entity_poly.pdbx_seq_one_letter_code
_entity_poly.pdbx_strand_id
1 'polypeptide(L)'
;MTAKEFVDGLWSVYDEHQQIGITRCEIEDKLTQCEMEDKLKYVLSNIPSNEELTRNQAAKILHAFIRDVLGLPDITDENVFHKATELSDIYDCRTCAADIMQVYVRGIMNPGYVIKETGLKMFGGRERLTNCEMEKVKQRLVAL
;
A
#
# COMPACT_ATOMS: atom_id res chain seq x y z
N MET A 1 10.88 -6.56 7.85
CA MET A 1 10.14 -5.35 8.26
C MET A 1 8.83 -5.76 8.90
N THR A 2 8.55 -5.27 10.09
CA THR A 2 7.28 -5.52 10.78
C THR A 2 6.21 -4.53 10.35
N ALA A 3 4.95 -4.82 10.70
CA ALA A 3 3.84 -3.90 10.43
C ALA A 3 4.06 -2.54 11.09
N LYS A 4 4.59 -2.52 12.31
CA LYS A 4 4.89 -1.26 13.01
C LYS A 4 5.92 -0.42 12.25
N GLU A 5 7.01 -1.03 11.82
CA GLU A 5 8.05 -0.36 11.04
C GLU A 5 7.49 0.20 9.73
N PHE A 6 6.60 -0.56 9.09
CA PHE A 6 5.94 -0.14 7.87
C PHE A 6 5.04 1.08 8.09
N VAL A 7 4.23 1.05 9.15
CA VAL A 7 3.34 2.17 9.51
C VAL A 7 4.15 3.40 9.91
N ASP A 8 5.24 3.22 10.66
CA ASP A 8 6.15 4.32 10.99
C ASP A 8 6.74 4.96 9.73
N GLY A 9 7.08 4.15 8.73
CA GLY A 9 7.53 4.63 7.43
C GLY A 9 6.45 5.42 6.68
N LEU A 10 5.22 4.95 6.71
CA LEU A 10 4.08 5.68 6.11
C LEU A 10 3.84 7.01 6.83
N TRP A 11 3.94 7.02 8.15
CA TRP A 11 3.83 8.24 8.92
C TRP A 11 4.90 9.26 8.53
N SER A 12 6.14 8.81 8.37
CA SER A 12 7.25 9.66 7.94
C SER A 12 6.94 10.35 6.60
N VAL A 13 6.44 9.61 5.62
CA VAL A 13 6.04 10.17 4.32
C VAL A 13 4.90 11.17 4.48
N TYR A 14 3.88 10.81 5.25
CA TYR A 14 2.73 11.67 5.47
C TYR A 14 3.11 12.99 6.14
N ASP A 15 3.90 12.91 7.18
CA ASP A 15 4.34 14.08 7.93
C ASP A 15 5.21 15.03 7.08
N GLU A 16 6.19 14.48 6.38
CA GLU A 16 7.04 15.26 5.48
C GLU A 16 6.25 15.90 4.34
N HIS A 17 5.34 15.14 3.75
CA HIS A 17 4.53 15.64 2.63
C HIS A 17 3.58 16.74 3.07
N GLN A 18 3.02 16.66 4.26
CA GLN A 18 2.18 17.71 4.83
C GLN A 18 2.99 18.98 5.11
N GLN A 19 4.23 18.85 5.51
CA GLN A 19 5.12 20.00 5.73
C GLN A 19 5.51 20.69 4.42
N ILE A 20 5.72 19.89 3.35
CA ILE A 20 6.06 20.41 2.03
C ILE A 20 4.81 20.95 1.32
N GLY A 21 3.67 20.37 1.58
CA GLY A 21 2.38 20.72 0.97
C GLY A 21 1.65 21.88 1.65
N ILE A 22 2.35 22.81 2.28
CA ILE A 22 1.77 23.97 2.98
C ILE A 22 0.86 24.82 2.09
N THR A 23 0.96 24.67 0.78
CA THR A 23 0.07 25.32 -0.19
C THR A 23 -1.33 24.71 -0.24
N ARG A 24 -1.55 23.56 0.36
CA ARG A 24 -2.88 23.00 0.54
C ARG A 24 -3.47 23.62 1.81
N CYS A 25 -4.53 24.37 1.65
CA CYS A 25 -5.27 24.99 2.75
C CYS A 25 -5.89 23.98 3.72
N GLU A 26 -5.45 22.76 3.68
CA GLU A 26 -5.99 21.59 4.39
C GLU A 26 -5.18 21.23 5.63
N ILE A 27 -4.39 22.17 6.15
CA ILE A 27 -3.65 22.00 7.40
C ILE A 27 -4.57 21.65 8.57
N GLU A 28 -5.84 22.08 8.49
CA GLU A 28 -6.85 21.77 9.49
C GLU A 28 -7.17 20.28 9.57
N ASP A 29 -6.95 19.54 8.48
CA ASP A 29 -7.24 18.10 8.39
C ASP A 29 -6.00 17.23 8.61
N LYS A 30 -4.87 17.83 8.99
CA LYS A 30 -3.66 17.08 9.28
C LYS A 30 -3.87 16.19 10.50
N LEU A 31 -3.70 14.88 10.29
CA LEU A 31 -3.81 13.90 11.35
C LEU A 31 -2.53 13.85 12.19
N THR A 32 -2.68 13.55 13.48
CA THR A 32 -1.56 13.15 14.31
C THR A 32 -1.21 11.68 14.01
N GLN A 33 -0.04 11.24 14.47
CA GLN A 33 0.35 9.83 14.31
C GLN A 33 -0.65 8.89 14.97
N CYS A 34 -1.14 9.23 16.15
CA CYS A 34 -2.16 8.43 16.85
C CYS A 34 -3.46 8.34 16.06
N GLU A 35 -3.90 9.45 15.46
CA GLU A 35 -5.11 9.47 14.64
C GLU A 35 -4.95 8.63 13.37
N MET A 36 -3.77 8.66 12.74
CA MET A 36 -3.47 7.82 11.59
C MET A 36 -3.49 6.34 11.98
N GLU A 37 -2.86 5.99 13.08
CA GLU A 37 -2.85 4.60 13.58
C GLU A 37 -4.25 4.11 13.92
N ASP A 38 -5.10 4.97 14.48
CA ASP A 38 -6.49 4.64 14.76
C ASP A 38 -7.27 4.33 13.47
N LYS A 39 -7.05 5.09 12.42
CA LYS A 39 -7.69 4.84 11.12
C LYS A 39 -7.25 3.51 10.49
N LEU A 40 -6.04 3.07 10.76
CA LEU A 40 -5.50 1.81 10.24
C LEU A 40 -5.74 0.62 11.16
N LYS A 41 -6.30 0.84 12.34
CA LYS A 41 -6.43 -0.16 13.39
C LYS A 41 -7.19 -1.42 12.94
N TYR A 42 -8.25 -1.26 12.15
CA TYR A 42 -9.06 -2.38 11.68
C TYR A 42 -8.27 -3.33 10.77
N VAL A 43 -7.30 -2.81 10.03
CA VAL A 43 -6.40 -3.63 9.21
C VAL A 43 -5.30 -4.22 10.06
N LEU A 44 -4.68 -3.42 10.92
CA LEU A 44 -3.55 -3.84 11.76
C LEU A 44 -3.93 -4.90 12.77
N SER A 45 -5.18 -4.92 13.24
CA SER A 45 -5.66 -5.92 14.20
C SER A 45 -5.61 -7.35 13.67
N ASN A 46 -5.59 -7.53 12.36
CA ASN A 46 -5.53 -8.83 11.70
C ASN A 46 -4.10 -9.21 11.26
N ILE A 47 -3.11 -8.39 11.59
CA ILE A 47 -1.72 -8.60 11.19
C ILE A 47 -0.88 -8.80 12.45
N PRO A 48 -0.12 -9.90 12.56
CA PRO A 48 0.79 -10.10 13.69
C PRO A 48 1.82 -8.97 13.78
N SER A 49 1.93 -8.35 14.95
CA SER A 49 2.76 -7.14 15.13
C SER A 49 4.26 -7.42 15.17
N ASN A 50 4.64 -8.65 15.51
CA ASN A 50 6.04 -9.04 15.70
C ASN A 50 6.59 -9.95 14.60
N GLU A 51 5.81 -10.21 13.55
CA GLU A 51 6.23 -11.01 12.42
C GLU A 51 6.61 -10.13 11.23
N GLU A 52 7.42 -10.69 10.34
CA GLU A 52 7.78 -10.01 9.09
C GLU A 52 6.55 -9.84 8.20
N LEU A 53 6.40 -8.63 7.68
CA LEU A 53 5.26 -8.24 6.85
C LEU A 53 5.35 -8.88 5.47
N THR A 54 4.26 -9.51 5.04
CA THR A 54 4.15 -10.02 3.66
C THR A 54 3.68 -8.92 2.72
N ARG A 55 3.88 -9.14 1.42
CA ARG A 55 3.42 -8.20 0.40
C ARG A 55 1.89 -8.05 0.40
N ASN A 56 1.14 -9.14 0.65
CA ASN A 56 -0.31 -9.08 0.79
C ASN A 56 -0.72 -8.17 1.95
N GLN A 57 -0.07 -8.31 3.10
CA GLN A 57 -0.34 -7.49 4.27
C GLN A 57 0.01 -6.02 4.01
N ALA A 58 1.13 -5.77 3.35
CA ALA A 58 1.53 -4.41 2.96
C ALA A 58 0.50 -3.77 2.04
N ALA A 59 -0.03 -4.53 1.07
CA ALA A 59 -1.08 -4.03 0.18
C ALA A 59 -2.33 -3.63 0.93
N LYS A 60 -2.73 -4.39 1.93
CA LYS A 60 -3.89 -4.07 2.78
C LYS A 60 -3.68 -2.78 3.56
N ILE A 61 -2.52 -2.62 4.16
CA ILE A 61 -2.19 -1.40 4.92
C ILE A 61 -2.14 -0.20 3.98
N LEU A 62 -1.49 -0.35 2.82
CA LEU A 62 -1.38 0.72 1.83
C LEU A 62 -2.73 1.16 1.28
N HIS A 63 -3.59 0.22 0.95
CA HIS A 63 -4.94 0.56 0.44
C HIS A 63 -5.70 1.36 1.49
N ALA A 64 -5.69 0.91 2.73
CA ALA A 64 -6.33 1.62 3.83
C ALA A 64 -5.71 3.01 4.04
N PHE A 65 -4.40 3.12 3.99
CA PHE A 65 -3.68 4.38 4.11
C PHE A 65 -4.08 5.38 3.01
N ILE A 66 -4.09 4.93 1.77
CA ILE A 66 -4.44 5.79 0.63
C ILE A 66 -5.88 6.27 0.73
N ARG A 67 -6.80 5.39 1.08
CA ARG A 67 -8.23 5.72 1.16
C ARG A 67 -8.58 6.51 2.42
N ASP A 68 -8.16 6.04 3.59
CA ASP A 68 -8.64 6.56 4.88
C ASP A 68 -7.76 7.68 5.44
N VAL A 69 -6.48 7.70 5.13
CA VAL A 69 -5.54 8.73 5.60
C VAL A 69 -5.35 9.81 4.54
N LEU A 70 -5.05 9.43 3.31
CA LEU A 70 -4.86 10.39 2.22
C LEU A 70 -6.18 10.88 1.62
N GLY A 71 -7.28 10.19 1.88
CA GLY A 71 -8.61 10.58 1.38
C GLY A 71 -8.83 10.37 -0.10
N LEU A 72 -8.03 9.53 -0.76
CA LEU A 72 -8.19 9.24 -2.17
C LEU A 72 -9.20 8.12 -2.37
N PRO A 73 -10.27 8.35 -3.17
CA PRO A 73 -11.28 7.32 -3.41
C PRO A 73 -10.70 6.16 -4.23
N ASP A 74 -11.30 4.99 -4.09
CA ASP A 74 -10.91 3.83 -4.85
C ASP A 74 -11.10 4.07 -6.35
N ILE A 75 -10.18 3.52 -7.14
CA ILE A 75 -10.29 3.51 -8.58
C ILE A 75 -11.35 2.47 -8.96
N THR A 76 -12.37 2.89 -9.72
CA THR A 76 -13.49 2.05 -10.12
C THR A 76 -13.59 1.86 -11.63
N ASP A 77 -12.68 2.45 -12.41
CA ASP A 77 -12.66 2.32 -13.86
C ASP A 77 -12.30 0.88 -14.24
N GLU A 78 -13.19 0.22 -14.99
CA GLU A 78 -13.02 -1.17 -15.41
C GLU A 78 -11.75 -1.38 -16.26
N ASN A 79 -11.40 -0.42 -17.09
CA ASN A 79 -10.20 -0.50 -17.93
C ASN A 79 -8.93 -0.48 -17.06
N VAL A 80 -8.95 0.27 -15.98
CA VAL A 80 -7.85 0.32 -15.02
C VAL A 80 -7.78 -1.00 -14.24
N PHE A 81 -8.92 -1.51 -13.80
CA PHE A 81 -8.97 -2.80 -13.10
C PHE A 81 -8.50 -3.95 -13.98
N HIS A 82 -8.79 -3.90 -15.28
CA HIS A 82 -8.32 -4.93 -16.20
C HIS A 82 -6.79 -5.08 -16.18
N LYS A 83 -6.06 -4.00 -15.93
CA LYS A 83 -4.61 -4.04 -15.79
C LYS A 83 -4.17 -4.96 -14.65
N ALA A 84 -4.92 -5.02 -13.55
CA ALA A 84 -4.58 -5.88 -12.42
C ALA A 84 -4.67 -7.38 -12.75
N THR A 85 -5.42 -7.75 -13.79
CA THR A 85 -5.51 -9.14 -14.23
C THR A 85 -4.22 -9.66 -14.88
N GLU A 86 -3.26 -8.76 -15.15
CA GLU A 86 -1.91 -9.15 -15.58
C GLU A 86 -1.20 -9.97 -14.50
N LEU A 87 -1.57 -9.77 -13.25
CA LEU A 87 -1.02 -10.52 -12.13
C LEU A 87 -1.69 -11.89 -12.08
N SER A 88 -0.97 -12.94 -12.44
CA SER A 88 -1.51 -14.29 -12.54
C SER A 88 -1.99 -14.86 -11.20
N ASP A 89 -1.44 -14.37 -10.10
CA ASP A 89 -1.76 -14.80 -8.75
C ASP A 89 -2.70 -13.85 -8.01
N ILE A 90 -3.39 -12.95 -8.72
CA ILE A 90 -4.22 -11.90 -8.09
C ILE A 90 -5.31 -12.48 -7.18
N TYR A 91 -5.81 -13.66 -7.47
CA TYR A 91 -6.86 -14.30 -6.70
C TYR A 91 -6.36 -15.36 -5.71
N ASP A 92 -5.06 -15.53 -5.54
CA ASP A 92 -4.51 -16.47 -4.56
C ASP A 92 -4.94 -16.12 -3.13
N CYS A 93 -5.04 -14.84 -2.83
CA CYS A 93 -5.66 -14.35 -1.60
C CYS A 93 -6.90 -13.56 -1.99
N ARG A 94 -8.09 -14.17 -1.87
CA ARG A 94 -9.34 -13.53 -2.26
C ARG A 94 -9.65 -12.29 -1.44
N THR A 95 -9.34 -12.31 -0.15
CA THR A 95 -9.54 -11.15 0.74
C THR A 95 -8.52 -10.04 0.52
N CYS A 96 -7.46 -10.33 -0.21
CA CYS A 96 -6.40 -9.36 -0.54
C CYS A 96 -6.56 -8.76 -1.93
N ALA A 97 -7.34 -9.41 -2.80
CA ALA A 97 -7.41 -9.06 -4.22
C ALA A 97 -7.76 -7.60 -4.48
N ALA A 98 -8.78 -7.09 -3.80
CA ALA A 98 -9.17 -5.68 -3.94
C ALA A 98 -8.06 -4.72 -3.50
N ASP A 99 -7.38 -5.04 -2.43
CA ASP A 99 -6.27 -4.22 -1.92
C ASP A 99 -5.09 -4.22 -2.90
N ILE A 100 -4.75 -5.41 -3.43
CA ILE A 100 -3.68 -5.56 -4.41
C ILE A 100 -4.00 -4.78 -5.68
N MET A 101 -5.24 -4.89 -6.17
CA MET A 101 -5.68 -4.16 -7.37
C MET A 101 -5.46 -2.66 -7.22
N GLN A 102 -5.87 -2.07 -6.11
CA GLN A 102 -5.74 -0.64 -5.88
C GLN A 102 -4.29 -0.19 -5.86
N VAL A 103 -3.44 -0.87 -5.11
CA VAL A 103 -2.02 -0.48 -5.01
C VAL A 103 -1.25 -0.75 -6.30
N TYR A 104 -1.64 -1.79 -7.04
CA TYR A 104 -1.01 -2.12 -8.32
C TYR A 104 -1.37 -1.11 -9.41
N VAL A 105 -2.65 -0.82 -9.60
CA VAL A 105 -3.10 0.12 -10.65
C VAL A 105 -2.65 1.56 -10.37
N ARG A 106 -2.43 1.91 -9.12
CA ARG A 106 -1.87 3.22 -8.74
C ARG A 106 -0.35 3.29 -8.93
N GLY A 107 0.29 2.17 -9.25
CA GLY A 107 1.73 2.12 -9.43
C GLY A 107 2.53 2.15 -8.13
N ILE A 108 1.90 1.91 -6.98
CA ILE A 108 2.57 1.93 -5.68
C ILE A 108 3.36 0.64 -5.46
N MET A 109 2.79 -0.50 -5.82
CA MET A 109 3.48 -1.79 -5.76
C MET A 109 3.54 -2.40 -7.16
N ASN A 110 4.71 -2.90 -7.53
CA ASN A 110 4.95 -3.58 -8.79
C ASN A 110 4.85 -5.11 -8.60
N PRO A 111 4.85 -5.89 -9.71
CA PRO A 111 4.97 -7.34 -9.59
C PRO A 111 6.20 -7.71 -8.76
N GLY A 112 6.06 -8.72 -7.91
CA GLY A 112 7.16 -9.21 -7.09
C GLY A 112 8.21 -9.93 -7.93
N TYR A 113 7.76 -10.69 -8.93
CA TYR A 113 8.63 -11.40 -9.87
C TYR A 113 7.89 -11.78 -11.15
N VAL A 114 8.67 -12.17 -12.14
CA VAL A 114 8.15 -12.67 -13.43
C VAL A 114 8.71 -14.07 -13.65
N ILE A 115 7.83 -15.00 -14.02
CA ILE A 115 8.23 -16.37 -14.36
C ILE A 115 8.88 -16.34 -15.74
N LYS A 116 10.18 -16.65 -15.82
CA LYS A 116 10.97 -16.53 -17.06
C LYS A 116 10.44 -17.39 -18.20
N GLU A 117 10.00 -18.59 -17.90
CA GLU A 117 9.54 -19.57 -18.90
C GLU A 117 8.25 -19.16 -19.58
N THR A 118 7.38 -18.43 -18.88
CA THR A 118 6.03 -18.08 -19.37
C THR A 118 5.82 -16.57 -19.53
N GLY A 119 6.68 -15.75 -18.93
CA GLY A 119 6.49 -14.31 -18.89
C GLY A 119 5.37 -13.84 -17.96
N LEU A 120 4.80 -14.75 -17.17
CA LEU A 120 3.73 -14.41 -16.25
C LEU A 120 4.21 -13.52 -15.12
N LYS A 121 3.49 -12.43 -14.89
CA LYS A 121 3.75 -11.52 -13.79
C LYS A 121 3.05 -12.02 -12.53
N MET A 122 3.80 -12.07 -11.43
CA MET A 122 3.31 -12.54 -10.14
C MET A 122 3.43 -11.43 -9.12
N PHE A 123 2.38 -11.19 -8.35
CA PHE A 123 2.46 -10.23 -7.26
C PHE A 123 3.38 -10.73 -6.14
N GLY A 124 3.37 -12.03 -5.88
CA GLY A 124 4.19 -12.63 -4.84
C GLY A 124 3.72 -12.24 -3.44
N GLY A 125 2.42 -12.28 -3.21
CA GLY A 125 1.81 -11.75 -1.99
C GLY A 125 2.25 -12.41 -0.69
N ARG A 126 2.70 -13.66 -0.76
CA ARG A 126 3.18 -14.40 0.41
C ARG A 126 4.65 -14.11 0.74
N GLU A 127 5.35 -13.47 -0.18
CA GLU A 127 6.74 -13.09 0.04
C GLU A 127 6.80 -11.90 1.01
N ARG A 128 7.92 -11.81 1.71
CA ARG A 128 8.13 -10.73 2.68
C ARG A 128 8.45 -9.43 1.96
N LEU A 129 7.93 -8.34 2.49
CA LEU A 129 8.28 -7.02 1.99
C LEU A 129 9.73 -6.69 2.41
N THR A 130 10.54 -6.25 1.45
CA THR A 130 11.92 -5.87 1.71
C THR A 130 12.04 -4.38 2.03
N ASN A 131 13.13 -3.99 2.69
CA ASN A 131 13.41 -2.58 2.96
C ASN A 131 13.58 -1.78 1.65
N CYS A 132 14.16 -2.40 0.63
CA CYS A 132 14.31 -1.80 -0.68
C CYS A 132 12.95 -1.48 -1.32
N GLU A 133 12.01 -2.39 -1.21
CA GLU A 133 10.64 -2.17 -1.69
C GLU A 133 9.94 -1.05 -0.92
N MET A 134 10.15 -0.97 0.38
CA MET A 134 9.58 0.10 1.21
C MET A 134 10.06 1.47 0.75
N GLU A 135 11.33 1.61 0.41
CA GLU A 135 11.86 2.89 -0.10
C GLU A 135 11.19 3.27 -1.43
N LYS A 136 10.97 2.30 -2.30
CA LYS A 136 10.24 2.53 -3.56
C LYS A 136 8.79 2.92 -3.32
N VAL A 137 8.13 2.26 -2.38
CA VAL A 137 6.75 2.58 -1.98
C VAL A 137 6.67 4.04 -1.49
N LYS A 138 7.59 4.46 -0.64
CA LYS A 138 7.64 5.84 -0.14
C LYS A 138 7.75 6.85 -1.28
N GLN A 139 8.66 6.61 -2.23
CA GLN A 139 8.87 7.49 -3.37
C GLN A 139 7.60 7.60 -4.23
N ARG A 140 6.91 6.49 -4.44
CA ARG A 140 5.71 6.45 -5.26
C ARG A 140 4.51 7.11 -4.56
N LEU A 141 4.42 7.00 -3.25
CA LEU A 141 3.39 7.68 -2.46
C LEU A 141 3.53 9.20 -2.57
N VAL A 142 4.74 9.70 -2.53
CA VAL A 142 5.01 11.15 -2.68
C VAL A 142 4.58 11.64 -4.06
N ALA A 143 4.66 10.80 -5.08
CA ALA A 143 4.30 11.14 -6.46
C ALA A 143 2.80 11.01 -6.77
N LEU A 144 1.99 10.54 -5.84
CA LEU A 144 0.53 10.40 -6.06
C LEU A 144 -0.17 11.73 -6.36
#